data_a8a86725ad4a8328bb1eeaa5189f2453
#
_entry.id   a8a86725ad4a8328bb1eeaa5189f2453
#
_cell.length_a   1.000
_cell.length_b   1.000
_cell.length_c   1.000
_cell.angle_alpha   90.00
_cell.angle_beta   90.00
_cell.angle_gamma   90.00
#
_symmetry.space_group_name_H-M   'P 1'
#
loop_
_entity.id
_entity.type
_entity.pdbx_description
1 polymer ?
#
loop_
_entity_poly.entity_id
_entity_poly.type
_entity_poly.pdbx_seq_one_letter_code
_entity_poly.pdbx_strand_id
1 'polypeptide(L)'
;MVNRFTVDSPLRPASAGARAPRVGLFIPCYVDQLYPQVGMATYEVLQRCGIEAEFPQAQTCCGQPMANTGCTEEARPLAEKFLRVFAPYDYVVAPSGSCVAMVRVHYEEYLHGRPGFEALKHKTFELCQFLTDVLHVNRIDGRFPYRVGLHQSCHGLRELRLGKSSELVGAPYGKAQQLLEMLDGIQLVTLTRPDECCGFGGTFAVNEEAVSCMMGDDRIADHEKAGAEVLTANDTSCLMHLEGLIRRARKPIRVMHVAEILAG
;
A
#
# COMPACT_ATOMS: atom_id res chain seq x y z
N MET A 1 21.22 8.52 2.83
CA MET A 1 20.81 9.95 2.87
C MET A 1 19.32 9.96 3.11
N VAL A 2 18.84 10.88 3.94
CA VAL A 2 17.41 11.00 4.24
C VAL A 2 16.72 11.78 3.11
N ASN A 3 15.68 11.21 2.50
CA ASN A 3 14.93 11.87 1.43
C ASN A 3 14.13 13.07 1.96
N ARG A 4 14.04 14.14 1.18
CA ARG A 4 13.25 15.34 1.51
C ARG A 4 12.09 15.48 0.54
N PHE A 5 10.94 15.88 1.06
CA PHE A 5 9.71 16.02 0.29
C PHE A 5 9.32 17.49 0.13
N THR A 6 8.90 17.87 -1.08
CA THR A 6 8.22 19.13 -1.34
C THR A 6 6.75 18.84 -1.61
N VAL A 7 5.88 19.48 -0.85
CA VAL A 7 4.43 19.33 -0.94
C VAL A 7 3.79 20.65 -1.33
N ASP A 8 2.90 20.63 -2.32
CA ASP A 8 2.19 21.84 -2.78
C ASP A 8 0.97 22.16 -1.91
N SER A 9 0.39 21.15 -1.28
CA SER A 9 -0.79 21.30 -0.44
C SER A 9 -0.57 20.72 0.95
N PRO A 10 0.18 21.40 1.82
CA PRO A 10 0.26 20.97 3.21
C PRO A 10 -1.14 21.00 3.82
N LEU A 11 -1.47 19.98 4.63
CA LEU A 11 -2.75 19.94 5.35
C LEU A 11 -2.81 21.12 6.33
N ARG A 12 -3.47 22.20 5.91
CA ARG A 12 -3.67 23.38 6.74
C ARG A 12 -5.10 23.41 7.28
N PRO A 13 -5.33 24.00 8.44
CA PRO A 13 -6.69 24.28 8.90
C PRO A 13 -7.48 25.03 7.83
N ALA A 14 -8.73 24.64 7.59
CA ALA A 14 -9.58 25.23 6.57
C ALA A 14 -9.86 26.75 6.78
N SER A 15 -9.62 27.26 8.00
CA SER A 15 -9.72 28.69 8.34
C SER A 15 -8.81 29.02 9.54
N ALA A 16 -8.51 30.31 9.72
CA ALA A 16 -7.80 30.78 10.91
C ALA A 16 -8.63 30.43 12.17
N GLY A 17 -8.04 29.62 13.06
CA GLY A 17 -8.71 29.13 14.28
C GLY A 17 -9.30 27.70 14.17
N ALA A 18 -9.35 27.09 12.99
CA ALA A 18 -9.70 25.68 12.88
C ALA A 18 -8.54 24.80 13.35
N ARG A 19 -8.86 23.62 13.93
CA ARG A 19 -7.82 22.64 14.32
C ARG A 19 -7.10 22.08 13.09
N ALA A 20 -5.83 21.71 13.28
CA ALA A 20 -5.11 20.97 12.25
C ALA A 20 -5.81 19.62 11.97
N PRO A 21 -5.85 19.15 10.71
CA PRO A 21 -6.39 17.82 10.38
C PRO A 21 -5.62 16.71 11.10
N ARG A 22 -6.34 15.77 11.70
CA ARG A 22 -5.77 14.58 12.34
C ARG A 22 -5.62 13.46 11.33
N VAL A 23 -4.44 12.90 11.26
CA VAL A 23 -4.12 11.76 10.40
C VAL A 23 -3.90 10.52 11.26
N GLY A 24 -4.77 9.51 11.08
CA GLY A 24 -4.61 8.20 11.71
C GLY A 24 -3.75 7.29 10.84
N LEU A 25 -2.68 6.75 11.41
CA LEU A 25 -1.84 5.78 10.73
C LEU A 25 -2.40 4.37 10.96
N PHE A 26 -2.92 3.75 9.92
CA PHE A 26 -3.34 2.36 9.97
C PHE A 26 -2.19 1.45 9.53
N ILE A 27 -1.63 0.68 10.46
CA ILE A 27 -0.59 -0.30 10.19
C ILE A 27 -1.20 -1.69 10.17
N PRO A 28 -1.31 -2.33 8.98
CA PRO A 28 -1.88 -3.67 8.84
C PRO A 28 -1.12 -4.75 9.60
N CYS A 29 -1.81 -5.85 9.93
CA CYS A 29 -1.27 -6.93 10.76
C CYS A 29 0.05 -7.53 10.24
N TYR A 30 0.19 -7.75 8.93
CA TYR A 30 1.46 -8.25 8.37
C TYR A 30 2.59 -7.23 8.50
N VAL A 31 2.29 -5.94 8.36
CA VAL A 31 3.27 -4.87 8.58
C VAL A 31 3.66 -4.84 10.05
N ASP A 32 2.69 -4.75 10.96
CA ASP A 32 2.93 -4.63 12.38
C ASP A 32 3.74 -5.83 12.96
N GLN A 33 3.40 -7.04 12.54
CA GLN A 33 3.95 -8.26 13.14
C GLN A 33 5.21 -8.81 12.43
N LEU A 34 5.34 -8.61 11.12
CA LEU A 34 6.38 -9.26 10.32
C LEU A 34 7.32 -8.27 9.63
N TYR A 35 6.85 -7.06 9.32
CA TYR A 35 7.60 -6.03 8.58
C TYR A 35 7.49 -4.65 9.25
N PRO A 36 7.78 -4.51 10.56
CA PRO A 36 7.59 -3.25 11.29
C PRO A 36 8.36 -2.08 10.68
N GLN A 37 9.48 -2.34 9.99
CA GLN A 37 10.23 -1.32 9.27
C GLN A 37 9.40 -0.61 8.19
N VAL A 38 8.42 -1.26 7.56
CA VAL A 38 7.50 -0.64 6.59
C VAL A 38 6.59 0.38 7.30
N GLY A 39 6.11 0.04 8.50
CA GLY A 39 5.31 0.95 9.32
C GLY A 39 6.12 2.17 9.75
N MET A 40 7.36 1.96 10.20
CA MET A 40 8.28 3.04 10.57
C MET A 40 8.61 3.94 9.37
N ALA A 41 8.93 3.35 8.21
CA ALA A 41 9.19 4.10 6.99
C ALA A 41 7.96 4.92 6.54
N THR A 42 6.75 4.36 6.68
CA THR A 42 5.50 5.08 6.39
C THR A 42 5.34 6.31 7.29
N TYR A 43 5.56 6.13 8.59
CA TYR A 43 5.52 7.23 9.55
C TYR A 43 6.55 8.32 9.22
N GLU A 44 7.79 7.91 8.93
CA GLU A 44 8.86 8.83 8.55
C GLU A 44 8.55 9.63 7.28
N VAL A 45 8.01 8.98 6.24
CA VAL A 45 7.60 9.65 4.99
C VAL A 45 6.53 10.71 5.30
N LEU A 46 5.50 10.38 6.08
CA LEU A 46 4.46 11.33 6.47
C LEU A 46 5.05 12.50 7.29
N GLN A 47 5.92 12.21 8.24
CA GLN A 47 6.57 13.22 9.07
C GLN A 47 7.41 14.19 8.22
N ARG A 48 8.13 13.69 7.21
CA ARG A 48 8.92 14.52 6.27
C ARG A 48 8.05 15.36 5.34
N CYS A 49 6.80 14.96 5.13
CA CYS A 49 5.78 15.79 4.48
C CYS A 49 5.11 16.79 5.42
N GLY A 50 5.55 16.90 6.68
CA GLY A 50 4.99 17.81 7.68
C GLY A 50 3.70 17.29 8.31
N ILE A 51 3.43 15.99 8.24
CA ILE A 51 2.24 15.34 8.80
C ILE A 51 2.60 14.63 10.11
N GLU A 52 1.98 15.05 11.21
CA GLU A 52 2.02 14.32 12.47
C GLU A 52 0.93 13.25 12.47
N ALA A 53 1.29 12.03 12.08
CA ALA A 53 0.37 10.91 12.06
C ALA A 53 0.30 10.24 13.44
N GLU A 54 -0.91 9.92 13.89
CA GLU A 54 -1.16 9.24 15.16
C GLU A 54 -1.36 7.73 14.90
N PHE A 55 -0.70 6.87 15.69
CA PHE A 55 -0.91 5.43 15.68
C PHE A 55 -1.94 5.04 16.74
N PRO A 56 -3.20 4.75 16.39
CA PRO A 56 -4.21 4.32 17.36
C PRO A 56 -3.88 2.94 17.92
N GLN A 57 -3.50 2.84 19.19
CA GLN A 57 -3.13 1.57 19.83
C GLN A 57 -4.26 0.52 19.81
N ALA A 58 -5.51 0.96 19.69
CA ALA A 58 -6.67 0.06 19.65
C ALA A 58 -6.91 -0.57 18.28
N GLN A 59 -6.14 -0.20 17.24
CA GLN A 59 -6.30 -0.77 15.90
C GLN A 59 -6.02 -2.28 15.85
N THR A 60 -6.59 -2.95 14.86
CA THR A 60 -6.39 -4.39 14.62
C THR A 60 -6.36 -4.68 13.12
N CYS A 61 -6.36 -5.94 12.74
CA CYS A 61 -6.48 -6.38 11.35
C CYS A 61 -7.71 -5.77 10.66
N CYS A 62 -7.61 -5.52 9.34
CA CYS A 62 -8.76 -5.09 8.52
C CYS A 62 -9.84 -6.19 8.35
N GLY A 63 -9.55 -7.43 8.72
CA GLY A 63 -10.49 -8.55 8.57
C GLY A 63 -10.41 -9.28 7.21
N GLN A 64 -9.57 -8.84 6.29
CA GLN A 64 -9.50 -9.44 4.95
C GLN A 64 -9.23 -10.95 4.93
N PRO A 65 -8.35 -11.53 5.78
CA PRO A 65 -8.17 -12.99 5.81
C PRO A 65 -9.46 -13.75 6.14
N MET A 66 -10.29 -13.24 7.07
CA MET A 66 -11.58 -13.82 7.40
C MET A 66 -12.58 -13.69 6.22
N ALA A 67 -12.64 -12.50 5.64
CA ALA A 67 -13.50 -12.25 4.48
C ALA A 67 -13.14 -13.16 3.30
N ASN A 68 -11.87 -13.32 2.99
CA ASN A 68 -11.39 -14.17 1.87
C ASN A 68 -11.70 -15.66 2.08
N THR A 69 -11.93 -16.11 3.33
CA THR A 69 -12.32 -17.49 3.64
C THR A 69 -13.82 -17.68 3.82
N GLY A 70 -14.62 -16.64 3.60
CA GLY A 70 -16.06 -16.68 3.79
C GLY A 70 -16.51 -16.61 5.26
N CYS A 71 -15.57 -16.31 6.19
CA CYS A 71 -15.89 -16.10 7.62
C CYS A 71 -16.42 -14.67 7.83
N THR A 72 -17.59 -14.39 7.25
CA THR A 72 -18.19 -13.05 7.18
C THR A 72 -18.58 -12.53 8.58
N GLU A 73 -19.11 -13.42 9.42
CA GLU A 73 -19.53 -13.03 10.78
C GLU A 73 -18.35 -12.68 11.68
N GLU A 74 -17.18 -13.30 11.48
CA GLU A 74 -15.94 -13.00 12.19
C GLU A 74 -15.27 -11.73 11.66
N ALA A 75 -15.48 -11.40 10.38
CA ALA A 75 -14.95 -10.17 9.77
C ALA A 75 -15.74 -8.93 10.21
N ARG A 76 -17.04 -9.03 10.44
CA ARG A 76 -17.94 -7.92 10.82
C ARG A 76 -17.47 -7.16 12.08
N PRO A 77 -17.15 -7.82 13.22
CA PRO A 77 -16.68 -7.12 14.42
C PRO A 77 -15.40 -6.33 14.20
N LEU A 78 -14.51 -6.80 13.30
CA LEU A 78 -13.27 -6.10 12.94
C LEU A 78 -13.59 -4.82 12.15
N ALA A 79 -14.49 -4.88 11.18
CA ALA A 79 -14.95 -3.72 10.42
C ALA A 79 -15.62 -2.67 11.34
N GLU A 80 -16.48 -3.11 12.26
CA GLU A 80 -17.11 -2.22 13.26
C GLU A 80 -16.09 -1.60 14.21
N LYS A 81 -15.07 -2.35 14.62
CA LYS A 81 -13.98 -1.84 15.44
C LYS A 81 -13.15 -0.81 14.67
N PHE A 82 -12.83 -1.10 13.40
CA PHE A 82 -12.11 -0.16 12.54
C PHE A 82 -12.86 1.16 12.42
N LEU A 83 -14.16 1.11 12.14
CA LEU A 83 -15.01 2.30 12.07
C LEU A 83 -14.93 3.15 13.36
N ARG A 84 -15.02 2.51 14.53
CA ARG A 84 -14.96 3.21 15.83
C ARG A 84 -13.57 3.82 16.09
N VAL A 85 -12.50 3.05 15.83
CA VAL A 85 -11.11 3.48 16.10
C VAL A 85 -10.72 4.66 15.23
N PHE A 86 -11.10 4.62 13.95
CA PHE A 86 -10.71 5.67 13.01
C PHE A 86 -11.75 6.78 12.83
N ALA A 87 -12.89 6.72 13.52
CA ALA A 87 -13.91 7.78 13.50
C ALA A 87 -13.34 9.19 13.81
N PRO A 88 -12.45 9.38 14.81
CA PRO A 88 -11.97 10.70 15.19
C PRO A 88 -10.99 11.37 14.22
N TYR A 89 -10.47 10.64 13.21
CA TYR A 89 -9.47 11.15 12.28
C TYR A 89 -10.12 11.76 11.04
N ASP A 90 -9.47 12.77 10.46
CA ASP A 90 -9.88 13.39 9.21
C ASP A 90 -9.37 12.61 8.00
N TYR A 91 -8.21 11.95 8.16
CA TYR A 91 -7.60 11.05 7.18
C TYR A 91 -7.12 9.77 7.86
N VAL A 92 -7.16 8.66 7.13
CA VAL A 92 -6.58 7.38 7.52
C VAL A 92 -5.62 6.95 6.43
N VAL A 93 -4.36 6.72 6.77
CA VAL A 93 -3.31 6.36 5.79
C VAL A 93 -2.72 5.01 6.14
N ALA A 94 -2.59 4.14 5.14
CA ALA A 94 -2.03 2.80 5.31
C ALA A 94 -1.04 2.44 4.18
N PRO A 95 0.08 1.75 4.48
CA PRO A 95 1.01 1.21 3.48
C PRO A 95 0.54 -0.15 2.94
N SER A 96 -0.72 -0.24 2.48
CA SER A 96 -1.27 -1.50 1.96
C SER A 96 -2.49 -1.25 1.09
N GLY A 97 -2.34 -1.53 -0.20
CA GLY A 97 -3.44 -1.42 -1.17
C GLY A 97 -4.60 -2.38 -0.84
N SER A 98 -4.29 -3.62 -0.46
CA SER A 98 -5.31 -4.63 -0.16
C SER A 98 -6.14 -4.28 1.09
N CYS A 99 -5.50 -3.79 2.14
CA CYS A 99 -6.20 -3.41 3.37
C CYS A 99 -7.06 -2.15 3.18
N VAL A 100 -6.59 -1.19 2.37
CA VAL A 100 -7.40 -0.01 2.02
C VAL A 100 -8.58 -0.41 1.12
N ALA A 101 -8.38 -1.32 0.17
CA ALA A 101 -9.46 -1.88 -0.64
C ALA A 101 -10.51 -2.60 0.22
N MET A 102 -10.06 -3.38 1.23
CA MET A 102 -10.96 -4.00 2.19
C MET A 102 -11.88 -2.98 2.86
N VAL A 103 -11.32 -1.85 3.34
CA VAL A 103 -12.09 -0.79 3.99
C VAL A 103 -13.01 -0.05 3.02
N ARG A 104 -12.53 0.30 1.83
CA ARG A 104 -13.25 1.17 0.89
C ARG A 104 -14.29 0.46 0.04
N VAL A 105 -14.06 -0.83 -0.24
CA VAL A 105 -14.90 -1.62 -1.15
C VAL A 105 -15.66 -2.71 -0.39
N HIS A 106 -14.94 -3.55 0.37
CA HIS A 106 -15.54 -4.76 0.93
C HIS A 106 -16.28 -4.53 2.27
N TYR A 107 -15.96 -3.47 3.02
CA TYR A 107 -16.72 -3.12 4.23
C TYR A 107 -18.17 -2.74 3.94
N GLU A 108 -18.54 -2.49 2.69
CA GLU A 108 -19.95 -2.30 2.29
C GLU A 108 -20.84 -3.47 2.73
N GLU A 109 -20.32 -4.69 2.65
CA GLU A 109 -21.04 -5.90 3.08
C GLU A 109 -21.34 -5.91 4.59
N TYR A 110 -20.47 -5.30 5.40
CA TYR A 110 -20.56 -5.34 6.86
C TYR A 110 -21.19 -4.09 7.47
N LEU A 111 -20.98 -2.96 6.83
CA LEU A 111 -21.27 -1.64 7.40
C LEU A 111 -22.29 -0.82 6.59
N HIS A 112 -22.95 -1.42 5.60
CA HIS A 112 -23.98 -0.73 4.82
C HIS A 112 -24.99 -0.02 5.75
N GLY A 113 -25.24 1.28 5.50
CA GLY A 113 -26.16 2.09 6.30
C GLY A 113 -25.69 2.46 7.72
N ARG A 114 -24.50 2.03 8.14
CA ARG A 114 -23.93 2.42 9.45
C ARG A 114 -23.50 3.89 9.42
N PRO A 115 -23.88 4.69 10.43
CA PRO A 115 -23.42 6.07 10.54
C PRO A 115 -21.89 6.20 10.52
N GLY A 116 -21.36 7.11 9.71
CA GLY A 116 -19.92 7.37 9.59
C GLY A 116 -19.18 6.45 8.61
N PHE A 117 -19.82 5.41 8.08
CA PHE A 117 -19.13 4.49 7.15
C PHE A 117 -18.76 5.18 5.82
N GLU A 118 -19.65 5.95 5.23
CA GLU A 118 -19.35 6.69 4.00
C GLU A 118 -18.19 7.68 4.20
N ALA A 119 -18.17 8.38 5.32
CA ALA A 119 -17.05 9.26 5.66
C ALA A 119 -15.74 8.47 5.82
N LEU A 120 -15.78 7.26 6.42
CA LEU A 120 -14.61 6.39 6.56
C LEU A 120 -14.06 5.96 5.19
N LYS A 121 -14.91 5.57 4.25
CA LYS A 121 -14.50 5.21 2.88
C LYS A 121 -13.73 6.35 2.21
N HIS A 122 -14.26 7.56 2.29
CA HIS A 122 -13.68 8.72 1.61
C HIS A 122 -12.40 9.25 2.25
N LYS A 123 -12.16 8.99 3.53
CA LYS A 123 -10.98 9.47 4.24
C LYS A 123 -9.85 8.44 4.39
N THR A 124 -10.05 7.20 3.88
CA THR A 124 -9.06 6.13 3.95
C THR A 124 -8.27 6.03 2.65
N PHE A 125 -6.95 6.18 2.75
CA PHE A 125 -6.03 6.26 1.62
C PHE A 125 -4.88 5.24 1.75
N GLU A 126 -4.46 4.71 0.62
CA GLU A 126 -3.15 4.07 0.52
C GLU A 126 -2.07 5.17 0.50
N LEU A 127 -0.89 4.87 1.03
CA LEU A 127 0.19 5.85 1.21
C LEU A 127 0.51 6.63 -0.07
N CYS A 128 0.77 5.95 -1.20
CA CYS A 128 1.11 6.63 -2.45
C CYS A 128 -0.06 7.50 -2.94
N GLN A 129 -1.30 7.03 -2.74
CA GLN A 129 -2.48 7.83 -3.07
C GLN A 129 -2.56 9.08 -2.20
N PHE A 130 -2.31 8.97 -0.90
CA PHE A 130 -2.34 10.12 0.00
C PHE A 130 -1.28 11.16 -0.38
N LEU A 131 -0.07 10.71 -0.69
CA LEU A 131 1.03 11.57 -1.10
C LEU A 131 0.74 12.31 -2.41
N THR A 132 0.11 11.64 -3.39
CA THR A 132 -0.17 12.23 -4.71
C THR A 132 -1.45 13.08 -4.74
N ASP A 133 -2.55 12.54 -4.19
CA ASP A 133 -3.89 13.12 -4.38
C ASP A 133 -4.27 14.13 -3.28
N VAL A 134 -3.69 13.99 -2.08
CA VAL A 134 -4.02 14.85 -0.94
C VAL A 134 -2.92 15.85 -0.66
N LEU A 135 -1.66 15.39 -0.58
CA LEU A 135 -0.52 16.27 -0.29
C LEU A 135 0.08 16.90 -1.55
N HIS A 136 -0.22 16.35 -2.74
CA HIS A 136 0.35 16.81 -4.01
C HIS A 136 1.88 16.91 -3.96
N VAL A 137 2.53 15.83 -3.50
CA VAL A 137 3.97 15.75 -3.51
C VAL A 137 4.46 15.89 -4.95
N ASN A 138 5.30 16.88 -5.20
CA ASN A 138 5.80 17.22 -6.53
C ASN A 138 7.31 17.04 -6.69
N ARG A 139 8.04 16.84 -5.58
CA ARG A 139 9.48 16.61 -5.59
C ARG A 139 9.92 15.79 -4.37
N ILE A 140 10.85 14.86 -4.61
CA ILE A 140 11.54 14.10 -3.57
C ILE A 140 13.04 14.23 -3.80
N ASP A 141 13.72 14.95 -2.93
CA ASP A 141 15.18 15.07 -2.98
C ASP A 141 15.79 13.85 -2.27
N GLY A 142 16.06 12.80 -3.04
CA GLY A 142 16.61 11.55 -2.58
C GLY A 142 17.29 10.79 -3.70
N ARG A 143 18.07 9.74 -3.37
CA ARG A 143 18.79 8.96 -4.36
C ARG A 143 18.59 7.46 -4.13
N PHE A 144 18.23 6.74 -5.20
CA PHE A 144 18.07 5.29 -5.18
C PHE A 144 18.57 4.66 -6.49
N PRO A 145 19.88 4.50 -6.69
CA PRO A 145 20.50 4.16 -7.98
C PRO A 145 20.44 2.66 -8.27
N TYR A 146 19.23 2.10 -8.33
CA TYR A 146 18.97 0.69 -8.61
C TYR A 146 17.92 0.53 -9.71
N ARG A 147 17.98 -0.64 -10.38
CA ARG A 147 16.93 -1.08 -11.30
C ARG A 147 15.79 -1.69 -10.49
N VAL A 148 14.63 -1.06 -10.53
CA VAL A 148 13.49 -1.39 -9.69
C VAL A 148 12.35 -1.94 -10.53
N GLY A 149 11.88 -3.13 -10.19
CA GLY A 149 10.66 -3.70 -10.73
C GLY A 149 9.49 -3.41 -9.80
N LEU A 150 8.51 -2.64 -10.28
CA LEU A 150 7.30 -2.32 -9.53
C LEU A 150 6.23 -3.39 -9.75
N HIS A 151 5.91 -4.15 -8.71
CA HIS A 151 4.75 -5.02 -8.69
C HIS A 151 3.52 -4.22 -8.27
N GLN A 152 2.57 -4.06 -9.20
CA GLN A 152 1.29 -3.43 -8.91
C GLN A 152 0.34 -4.47 -8.30
N SER A 153 -0.02 -4.32 -7.02
CA SER A 153 -0.95 -5.23 -6.36
C SER A 153 -2.33 -5.20 -7.02
N CYS A 154 -3.02 -6.35 -7.10
CA CYS A 154 -4.32 -6.44 -7.78
C CYS A 154 -5.35 -5.49 -7.17
N HIS A 155 -5.46 -5.44 -5.84
CA HIS A 155 -6.36 -4.54 -5.12
C HIS A 155 -6.01 -3.08 -5.37
N GLY A 156 -4.71 -2.72 -5.29
CA GLY A 156 -4.24 -1.38 -5.60
C GLY A 156 -4.58 -0.97 -7.02
N LEU A 157 -4.33 -1.86 -7.99
CA LEU A 157 -4.52 -1.57 -9.40
C LEU A 157 -6.00 -1.54 -9.82
N ARG A 158 -6.76 -2.60 -9.49
CA ARG A 158 -8.13 -2.80 -10.00
C ARG A 158 -9.22 -2.17 -9.14
N GLU A 159 -9.10 -2.22 -7.82
CA GLU A 159 -10.11 -1.71 -6.91
C GLU A 159 -9.86 -0.24 -6.53
N LEU A 160 -8.63 0.11 -6.17
CA LEU A 160 -8.29 1.48 -5.76
C LEU A 160 -7.87 2.38 -6.93
N ARG A 161 -7.60 1.82 -8.10
CA ARG A 161 -7.16 2.57 -9.29
C ARG A 161 -5.89 3.39 -9.02
N LEU A 162 -4.92 2.82 -8.32
CA LEU A 162 -3.62 3.46 -8.03
C LEU A 162 -2.69 3.52 -9.24
N GLY A 163 -3.02 2.79 -10.30
CA GLY A 163 -2.37 2.79 -11.58
C GLY A 163 -3.32 2.35 -12.69
N LYS A 164 -2.88 2.52 -13.92
CA LYS A 164 -3.62 2.04 -15.09
C LYS A 164 -3.37 0.57 -15.30
N SER A 165 -4.43 -0.24 -15.29
CA SER A 165 -4.36 -1.63 -15.71
C SER A 165 -4.39 -1.76 -17.25
N SER A 166 -3.87 -2.88 -17.76
CA SER A 166 -3.82 -3.15 -19.21
C SER A 166 -5.21 -3.26 -19.85
N GLU A 167 -6.25 -3.56 -19.04
CA GLU A 167 -7.63 -3.61 -19.51
C GLU A 167 -8.23 -2.24 -19.83
N LEU A 168 -7.61 -1.16 -19.36
CA LEU A 168 -8.13 0.21 -19.53
C LEU A 168 -7.49 0.90 -20.72
N VAL A 169 -8.30 1.59 -21.51
CA VAL A 169 -7.84 2.50 -22.58
C VAL A 169 -7.49 3.86 -21.98
N GLY A 170 -6.42 4.49 -22.47
CA GLY A 170 -6.01 5.83 -22.03
C GLY A 170 -4.51 5.94 -21.75
N ALA A 171 -4.05 7.12 -21.34
CA ALA A 171 -2.66 7.35 -20.98
C ALA A 171 -2.25 6.52 -19.75
N PRO A 172 -1.01 6.00 -19.70
CA PRO A 172 -0.51 5.31 -18.52
C PRO A 172 -0.40 6.28 -17.35
N TYR A 173 -0.70 5.78 -16.16
CA TYR A 173 -0.46 6.48 -14.89
C TYR A 173 -0.20 5.46 -13.79
N GLY A 174 0.54 5.86 -12.75
CA GLY A 174 0.78 5.05 -11.57
C GLY A 174 1.28 5.91 -10.42
N LYS A 175 0.57 5.91 -9.29
CA LYS A 175 0.89 6.78 -8.15
C LYS A 175 2.23 6.41 -7.51
N ALA A 176 2.47 5.12 -7.28
CA ALA A 176 3.76 4.64 -6.78
C ALA A 176 4.88 4.90 -7.80
N GLN A 177 4.63 4.67 -9.10
CA GLN A 177 5.57 4.97 -10.16
C GLN A 177 5.96 6.45 -10.17
N GLN A 178 4.98 7.36 -10.15
CA GLN A 178 5.20 8.80 -10.13
C GLN A 178 6.12 9.24 -8.98
N LEU A 179 5.91 8.71 -7.77
CA LEU A 179 6.73 9.05 -6.61
C LEU A 179 8.15 8.47 -6.71
N LEU A 180 8.28 7.24 -7.17
CA LEU A 180 9.57 6.58 -7.34
C LEU A 180 10.43 7.29 -8.40
N GLU A 181 9.84 7.71 -9.52
CA GLU A 181 10.52 8.44 -10.60
C GLU A 181 11.08 9.80 -10.18
N MET A 182 10.66 10.34 -9.02
CA MET A 182 11.25 11.56 -8.46
C MET A 182 12.62 11.33 -7.80
N LEU A 183 12.99 10.07 -7.53
CA LEU A 183 14.29 9.76 -6.89
C LEU A 183 15.43 9.74 -7.91
N ASP A 184 16.54 10.39 -7.56
CA ASP A 184 17.72 10.42 -8.40
C ASP A 184 18.34 9.02 -8.60
N GLY A 185 18.65 8.69 -9.85
CA GLY A 185 19.31 7.45 -10.24
C GLY A 185 18.43 6.20 -10.25
N ILE A 186 17.14 6.27 -9.87
CA ILE A 186 16.24 5.12 -9.96
C ILE A 186 15.97 4.78 -11.44
N GLN A 187 15.88 3.50 -11.74
CA GLN A 187 15.56 2.99 -13.07
C GLN A 187 14.39 2.00 -12.94
N LEU A 188 13.17 2.43 -13.26
CA LEU A 188 12.04 1.52 -13.28
C LEU A 188 12.12 0.62 -14.51
N VAL A 189 12.17 -0.69 -14.29
CA VAL A 189 12.22 -1.66 -15.39
C VAL A 189 10.84 -1.92 -15.94
N THR A 190 10.75 -2.17 -17.26
CA THR A 190 9.49 -2.50 -17.93
C THR A 190 9.23 -4.00 -17.82
N LEU A 191 8.16 -4.37 -17.17
CA LEU A 191 7.70 -5.75 -17.04
C LEU A 191 6.88 -6.15 -18.27
N THR A 192 7.00 -7.42 -18.68
CA THR A 192 6.24 -7.94 -19.80
C THR A 192 4.76 -8.10 -19.46
N ARG A 193 4.46 -8.45 -18.20
CA ARG A 193 3.10 -8.67 -17.68
C ARG A 193 2.87 -7.79 -16.42
N PRO A 194 2.70 -6.46 -16.58
CA PRO A 194 2.70 -5.52 -15.45
C PRO A 194 1.56 -5.76 -14.47
N ASP A 195 0.41 -6.29 -14.91
CA ASP A 195 -0.82 -6.47 -14.13
C ASP A 195 -0.95 -7.86 -13.50
N GLU A 196 0.07 -8.70 -13.63
CA GLU A 196 0.01 -10.08 -13.15
C GLU A 196 -0.02 -10.16 -11.64
N CYS A 197 -0.87 -11.04 -11.11
CA CYS A 197 -1.00 -11.28 -9.68
C CYS A 197 0.26 -11.97 -9.12
N CYS A 198 0.62 -11.66 -7.86
CA CYS A 198 1.71 -12.34 -7.16
C CYS A 198 1.38 -13.78 -6.73
N GLY A 199 0.09 -14.16 -6.71
CA GLY A 199 -0.36 -15.47 -6.26
C GLY A 199 -0.66 -15.59 -4.76
N PHE A 200 -0.43 -14.57 -3.94
CA PHE A 200 -0.65 -14.67 -2.49
C PHE A 200 -2.11 -14.97 -2.13
N GLY A 201 -3.06 -14.08 -2.50
CA GLY A 201 -4.51 -14.28 -2.26
C GLY A 201 -4.93 -14.56 -0.80
N GLY A 202 -4.07 -14.24 0.19
CA GLY A 202 -4.33 -14.51 1.60
C GLY A 202 -4.35 -16.03 1.88
N THR A 203 -5.49 -16.57 2.28
CA THR A 203 -5.69 -17.99 2.54
C THR A 203 -5.55 -18.88 1.31
N PHE A 204 -5.67 -18.32 0.09
CA PHE A 204 -5.36 -19.04 -1.15
C PHE A 204 -3.94 -19.60 -1.17
N ALA A 205 -2.95 -18.85 -0.66
CA ALA A 205 -1.57 -19.31 -0.57
C ALA A 205 -1.38 -20.53 0.37
N VAL A 206 -2.33 -20.80 1.25
CA VAL A 206 -2.34 -21.96 2.15
C VAL A 206 -3.15 -23.11 1.56
N ASN A 207 -4.31 -22.81 0.99
CA ASN A 207 -5.22 -23.83 0.46
C ASN A 207 -4.78 -24.36 -0.90
N GLU A 208 -4.17 -23.50 -1.71
CA GLU A 208 -3.75 -23.78 -3.10
C GLU A 208 -2.24 -23.52 -3.29
N GLU A 209 -1.41 -24.03 -2.36
CA GLU A 209 0.03 -23.74 -2.26
C GLU A 209 0.75 -23.89 -3.61
N ALA A 210 0.50 -24.99 -4.31
CA ALA A 210 1.19 -25.27 -5.57
C ALA A 210 0.90 -24.20 -6.63
N VAL A 211 -0.35 -23.79 -6.80
CA VAL A 211 -0.75 -22.76 -7.76
C VAL A 211 -0.24 -21.40 -7.34
N SER A 212 -0.35 -21.07 -6.05
CA SER A 212 0.17 -19.84 -5.47
C SER A 212 1.67 -19.66 -5.72
N CYS A 213 2.46 -20.73 -5.47
CA CYS A 213 3.90 -20.73 -5.75
C CYS A 213 4.21 -20.55 -7.24
N MET A 214 3.50 -21.27 -8.13
CA MET A 214 3.69 -21.13 -9.58
C MET A 214 3.43 -19.69 -10.06
N MET A 215 2.35 -19.05 -9.58
CA MET A 215 2.04 -17.66 -9.91
C MET A 215 3.14 -16.71 -9.40
N GLY A 216 3.64 -16.93 -8.19
CA GLY A 216 4.72 -16.13 -7.63
C GLY A 216 6.04 -16.31 -8.40
N ASP A 217 6.38 -17.55 -8.78
CA ASP A 217 7.58 -17.85 -9.59
C ASP A 217 7.50 -17.20 -10.97
N ASP A 218 6.35 -17.24 -11.64
CA ASP A 218 6.11 -16.54 -12.90
C ASP A 218 6.28 -15.03 -12.76
N ARG A 219 5.76 -14.46 -11.67
CA ARG A 219 5.91 -13.03 -11.37
C ARG A 219 7.37 -12.65 -11.16
N ILE A 220 8.12 -13.45 -10.38
CA ILE A 220 9.54 -13.24 -10.11
C ILE A 220 10.36 -13.38 -11.42
N ALA A 221 10.04 -14.37 -12.26
CA ALA A 221 10.72 -14.56 -13.53
C ALA A 221 10.57 -13.36 -14.48
N ASP A 222 9.42 -12.68 -14.49
CA ASP A 222 9.22 -11.46 -15.27
C ASP A 222 10.11 -10.30 -14.74
N HIS A 223 10.23 -10.15 -13.43
CA HIS A 223 11.14 -9.17 -12.81
C HIS A 223 12.63 -9.48 -13.12
N GLU A 224 13.04 -10.75 -13.05
CA GLU A 224 14.40 -11.19 -13.41
C GLU A 224 14.71 -10.89 -14.87
N LYS A 225 13.80 -11.27 -15.77
CA LYS A 225 13.94 -11.02 -17.21
C LYS A 225 14.06 -9.54 -17.54
N ALA A 226 13.35 -8.69 -16.81
CA ALA A 226 13.44 -7.23 -16.90
C ALA A 226 14.75 -6.68 -16.29
N GLY A 227 15.51 -7.49 -15.58
CA GLY A 227 16.77 -7.11 -14.94
C GLY A 227 16.61 -6.32 -13.66
N ALA A 228 15.52 -6.53 -12.91
CA ALA A 228 15.29 -5.87 -11.64
C ALA A 228 16.32 -6.31 -10.57
N GLU A 229 16.93 -5.36 -9.88
CA GLU A 229 17.78 -5.57 -8.69
C GLU A 229 16.95 -5.50 -7.40
N VAL A 230 15.89 -4.70 -7.45
CA VAL A 230 14.92 -4.53 -6.36
C VAL A 230 13.52 -4.77 -6.90
N LEU A 231 12.76 -5.61 -6.19
CA LEU A 231 11.33 -5.79 -6.40
C LEU A 231 10.59 -4.96 -5.34
N THR A 232 9.71 -4.08 -5.76
CA THR A 232 8.91 -3.23 -4.86
C THR A 232 7.42 -3.33 -5.14
N ALA A 233 6.63 -3.04 -4.13
CA ALA A 233 5.18 -2.90 -4.20
C ALA A 233 4.66 -1.99 -3.09
N ASN A 234 3.41 -1.59 -3.21
CA ASN A 234 2.65 -0.87 -2.18
C ASN A 234 1.77 -1.81 -1.34
N ASP A 235 2.10 -3.09 -1.30
CA ASP A 235 1.37 -4.10 -0.53
C ASP A 235 2.33 -5.14 0.06
N THR A 236 2.48 -5.10 1.36
CA THR A 236 3.39 -5.99 2.10
C THR A 236 3.01 -7.46 1.96
N SER A 237 1.73 -7.79 1.79
CA SER A 237 1.30 -9.18 1.63
C SER A 237 1.84 -9.80 0.34
N CYS A 238 1.83 -9.05 -0.77
CA CYS A 238 2.45 -9.47 -2.02
C CYS A 238 3.97 -9.63 -1.86
N LEU A 239 4.62 -8.64 -1.22
CA LEU A 239 6.07 -8.68 -1.01
C LEU A 239 6.51 -9.84 -0.14
N MET A 240 5.78 -10.14 0.93
CA MET A 240 6.03 -11.27 1.82
C MET A 240 6.04 -12.59 1.05
N HIS A 241 5.04 -12.80 0.20
CA HIS A 241 4.93 -14.01 -0.61
C HIS A 241 6.10 -14.13 -1.61
N LEU A 242 6.33 -13.07 -2.39
CA LEU A 242 7.42 -13.05 -3.38
C LEU A 242 8.80 -13.16 -2.73
N GLU A 243 9.02 -12.51 -1.58
CA GLU A 243 10.27 -12.61 -0.84
C GLU A 243 10.53 -14.04 -0.34
N GLY A 244 9.50 -14.74 0.15
CA GLY A 244 9.60 -16.14 0.55
C GLY A 244 10.08 -17.03 -0.59
N LEU A 245 9.52 -16.88 -1.78
CA LEU A 245 9.92 -17.61 -2.98
C LEU A 245 11.33 -17.23 -3.46
N ILE A 246 11.67 -15.94 -3.48
CA ILE A 246 13.01 -15.43 -3.84
C ILE A 246 14.07 -16.03 -2.91
N ARG A 247 13.83 -16.02 -1.59
CA ARG A 247 14.74 -16.60 -0.60
C ARG A 247 14.90 -18.11 -0.76
N ARG A 248 13.79 -18.84 -0.96
CA ARG A 248 13.78 -20.27 -1.20
C ARG A 248 14.58 -20.65 -2.45
N ALA A 249 14.43 -19.89 -3.53
CA ALA A 249 15.14 -20.08 -4.79
C ALA A 249 16.56 -19.46 -4.81
N ARG A 250 16.97 -18.77 -3.73
CA ARG A 250 18.26 -18.07 -3.60
C ARG A 250 18.53 -17.07 -4.74
N LYS A 251 17.48 -16.36 -5.16
CA LYS A 251 17.60 -15.36 -6.24
C LYS A 251 18.18 -14.05 -5.71
N PRO A 252 18.99 -13.32 -6.52
CA PRO A 252 19.70 -12.11 -6.08
C PRO A 252 18.82 -10.84 -6.16
N ILE A 253 17.51 -10.95 -6.02
CA ILE A 253 16.58 -9.81 -6.03
C ILE A 253 16.30 -9.41 -4.57
N ARG A 254 16.54 -8.14 -4.26
CA ARG A 254 16.16 -7.55 -2.98
C ARG A 254 14.69 -7.14 -3.00
N VAL A 255 13.97 -7.39 -1.92
CA VAL A 255 12.57 -6.97 -1.77
C VAL A 255 12.48 -5.80 -0.81
N MET A 256 11.80 -4.73 -1.22
CA MET A 256 11.57 -3.53 -0.41
C MET A 256 10.16 -2.98 -0.66
N HIS A 257 9.51 -2.51 0.38
CA HIS A 257 8.25 -1.78 0.21
C HIS A 257 8.49 -0.37 -0.35
N VAL A 258 7.52 0.17 -1.11
CA VAL A 258 7.64 1.55 -1.66
C VAL A 258 7.94 2.56 -0.55
N ALA A 259 7.31 2.44 0.62
CA ALA A 259 7.57 3.33 1.76
C ALA A 259 9.05 3.33 2.20
N GLU A 260 9.72 2.17 2.20
CA GLU A 260 11.14 2.05 2.56
C GLU A 260 12.04 2.77 1.54
N ILE A 261 11.72 2.64 0.25
CA ILE A 261 12.46 3.34 -0.82
C ILE A 261 12.26 4.85 -0.71
N LEU A 262 11.02 5.29 -0.44
CA LEU A 262 10.71 6.71 -0.26
C LEU A 262 11.32 7.29 1.01
N ALA A 263 11.47 6.51 2.07
CA ALA A 263 12.14 6.93 3.29
C ALA A 263 13.67 7.08 3.12
N GLY A 264 14.33 6.25 2.35
CA GLY A 264 15.77 6.34 2.00
C GLY A 264 16.70 5.61 2.95
#